data_4f1ea35b44e370c45546bf314c2e9eed
#
_entry.id   4f1ea35b44e370c45546bf314c2e9eed
#
_cell.length_a   1.000
_cell.length_b   1.000
_cell.length_c   1.000
_cell.angle_alpha   90.00
_cell.angle_beta   90.00
_cell.angle_gamma   90.00
#
_symmetry.space_group_name_H-M   'P 1'
#
loop_
_entity.id
_entity.type
_entity.pdbx_description
1 polymer ?
#
loop_
_entity_poly.entity_id
_entity_poly.type
_entity_poly.pdbx_seq_one_letter_code
_entity_poly.pdbx_strand_id
1 'polypeptide(L)'
;YKIVVYYDKSNDNTLDILKQYQKKNHRLIFYVNKTPMSKFRTHRIAIARNYCLNYIRQNATHFPYFIMMDFDDVNCKNINVEPLKRSLLRKDWDGLSFNTSPYYYDIWGLSIWPFCFSYNHFQNSYKYYSIIKDYMMLKLKMLKPGQLLPCISSFNGLSIYRTPKFLNTYYDGKVRTDLFPKNYIAAHAIAQKSNGVVYKDYGHVKGAYEDCEHRAFHQMARKNSGARIMISPEILFK
;
A
#
# COMPACT_ATOMS: atom_id res chain seq x y z
N TYR A 1 -5.16 19.23 -10.21
CA TYR A 1 -4.82 17.78 -10.16
C TYR A 1 -4.49 17.23 -11.54
N LYS A 2 -3.78 16.10 -11.57
CA LYS A 2 -3.59 15.23 -12.74
C LYS A 2 -3.95 13.80 -12.35
N ILE A 3 -4.43 13.02 -13.32
CA ILE A 3 -4.73 11.60 -13.16
C ILE A 3 -3.76 10.85 -14.08
N VAL A 4 -2.98 9.94 -13.50
CA VAL A 4 -2.03 9.11 -14.25
C VAL A 4 -2.43 7.66 -14.08
N VAL A 5 -2.73 6.99 -15.18
CA VAL A 5 -3.17 5.59 -15.21
C VAL A 5 -2.16 4.76 -15.98
N TYR A 6 -1.70 3.68 -15.38
CA TYR A 6 -1.02 2.61 -16.10
C TYR A 6 -2.04 1.50 -16.38
N TYR A 7 -2.31 1.26 -17.62
CA TYR A 7 -3.23 0.22 -18.07
C TYR A 7 -2.45 -1.00 -18.55
N ASP A 8 -2.65 -2.10 -17.86
CA ASP A 8 -2.25 -3.43 -18.33
C ASP A 8 -3.37 -4.00 -19.23
N LYS A 9 -3.17 -5.10 -19.92
CA LYS A 9 -4.21 -5.64 -20.78
C LYS A 9 -5.39 -6.18 -19.96
N SER A 10 -6.60 -5.81 -20.38
CA SER A 10 -7.86 -6.45 -19.95
C SER A 10 -8.67 -6.88 -21.19
N ASN A 11 -9.62 -7.77 -20.99
CA ASN A 11 -10.49 -8.29 -22.05
C ASN A 11 -11.86 -7.59 -22.10
N ASP A 12 -11.99 -6.48 -21.38
CA ASP A 12 -13.20 -5.68 -21.26
C ASP A 12 -13.05 -4.33 -22.01
N ASN A 13 -14.03 -3.45 -21.84
CA ASN A 13 -14.05 -2.15 -22.47
C ASN A 13 -13.27 -1.03 -21.73
N THR A 14 -12.44 -1.39 -20.73
CA THR A 14 -11.68 -0.41 -19.91
C THR A 14 -10.85 0.54 -20.77
N LEU A 15 -10.16 0.04 -21.81
CA LEU A 15 -9.32 0.87 -22.67
C LEU A 15 -10.14 1.91 -23.42
N ASP A 16 -11.31 1.54 -23.91
CA ASP A 16 -12.17 2.47 -24.66
C ASP A 16 -12.81 3.52 -23.75
N ILE A 17 -13.16 3.14 -22.53
CA ILE A 17 -13.60 4.07 -21.48
C ILE A 17 -12.49 5.09 -21.17
N LEU A 18 -11.26 4.65 -20.99
CA LEU A 18 -10.12 5.53 -20.75
C LEU A 18 -9.90 6.52 -21.90
N LYS A 19 -9.95 6.06 -23.14
CA LYS A 19 -9.85 6.92 -24.34
C LYS A 19 -10.98 7.95 -24.43
N GLN A 20 -12.22 7.51 -24.17
CA GLN A 20 -13.39 8.41 -24.18
C GLN A 20 -13.30 9.46 -23.07
N TYR A 21 -12.89 9.04 -21.87
CA TYR A 21 -12.74 9.97 -20.75
C TYR A 21 -11.60 10.96 -20.98
N GLN A 22 -10.48 10.53 -21.56
CA GLN A 22 -9.36 11.41 -21.88
C GLN A 22 -9.76 12.52 -22.87
N LYS A 23 -10.62 12.23 -23.87
CA LYS A 23 -11.16 13.24 -24.78
C LYS A 23 -11.95 14.34 -24.07
N LYS A 24 -12.62 13.99 -22.96
CA LYS A 24 -13.42 14.92 -22.14
C LYS A 24 -12.62 15.58 -21.03
N ASN A 25 -11.52 14.96 -20.59
CA ASN A 25 -10.72 15.42 -19.48
C ASN A 25 -9.22 15.32 -19.79
N HIS A 26 -8.64 16.42 -20.26
CA HIS A 26 -7.21 16.52 -20.61
C HIS A 26 -6.25 16.33 -19.41
N ARG A 27 -6.76 16.27 -18.18
CA ARG A 27 -5.97 15.96 -16.98
C ARG A 27 -5.70 14.46 -16.80
N LEU A 28 -6.41 13.62 -17.56
CA LEU A 28 -6.14 12.17 -17.60
C LEU A 28 -4.99 11.91 -18.59
N ILE A 29 -3.96 11.25 -18.08
CA ILE A 29 -2.85 10.70 -18.85
C ILE A 29 -2.85 9.20 -18.58
N PHE A 30 -2.85 8.37 -19.62
CA PHE A 30 -2.73 6.94 -19.43
C PHE A 30 -1.69 6.34 -20.37
N TYR A 31 -1.04 5.30 -19.87
CA TYR A 31 -0.09 4.49 -20.60
C TYR A 31 -0.66 3.09 -20.80
N VAL A 32 -0.55 2.58 -22.01
CA VAL A 32 -0.93 1.21 -22.35
C VAL A 32 0.33 0.35 -22.36
N ASN A 33 0.38 -0.67 -21.50
CA ASN A 33 1.51 -1.58 -21.44
C ASN A 33 1.68 -2.34 -22.76
N LYS A 34 2.90 -2.27 -23.31
CA LYS A 34 3.28 -2.96 -24.55
C LYS A 34 4.24 -4.14 -24.32
N THR A 35 4.72 -4.29 -23.08
CA THR A 35 5.71 -5.32 -22.73
C THR A 35 5.03 -6.62 -22.27
N PRO A 36 5.69 -7.77 -22.42
CA PRO A 36 5.20 -9.01 -21.82
C PRO A 36 5.04 -8.86 -20.31
N MET A 37 3.92 -9.37 -19.80
CA MET A 37 3.62 -9.31 -18.38
C MET A 37 4.43 -10.34 -17.59
N SER A 38 4.90 -9.96 -16.40
CA SER A 38 5.40 -10.92 -15.43
C SER A 38 4.30 -11.92 -15.04
N LYS A 39 4.66 -13.17 -14.81
CA LYS A 39 3.75 -14.18 -14.26
C LYS A 39 3.30 -13.87 -12.83
N PHE A 40 4.06 -13.04 -12.10
CA PHE A 40 3.78 -12.66 -10.73
C PHE A 40 2.94 -11.38 -10.67
N ARG A 41 1.80 -11.45 -9.96
CA ARG A 41 0.86 -10.33 -9.85
C ARG A 41 1.50 -9.10 -9.22
N THR A 42 2.20 -9.25 -8.10
CA THR A 42 2.82 -8.12 -7.38
C THR A 42 3.93 -7.45 -8.17
N HIS A 43 4.65 -8.20 -9.01
CA HIS A 43 5.64 -7.62 -9.91
C HIS A 43 4.99 -6.75 -10.99
N ARG A 44 3.85 -7.19 -11.56
CA ARG A 44 3.10 -6.37 -12.54
C ARG A 44 2.61 -5.08 -11.90
N ILE A 45 2.03 -5.18 -10.70
CA ILE A 45 1.55 -4.01 -9.96
C ILE A 45 2.70 -3.06 -9.61
N ALA A 46 3.85 -3.58 -9.18
CA ALA A 46 5.04 -2.77 -8.90
C ALA A 46 5.52 -2.00 -10.12
N ILE A 47 5.53 -2.62 -11.31
CA ILE A 47 5.88 -1.97 -12.58
C ILE A 47 4.90 -0.81 -12.85
N ALA A 48 3.60 -1.06 -12.73
CA ALA A 48 2.57 -0.05 -12.97
C ALA A 48 2.70 1.15 -12.01
N ARG A 49 2.86 0.89 -10.71
CA ARG A 49 3.01 1.93 -9.70
C ARG A 49 4.32 2.71 -9.87
N ASN A 50 5.41 2.05 -10.24
CA ASN A 50 6.69 2.71 -10.54
C ASN A 50 6.58 3.61 -11.78
N TYR A 51 5.81 3.23 -12.79
CA TYR A 51 5.54 4.11 -13.92
C TYR A 51 4.84 5.41 -13.46
N CYS A 52 3.78 5.29 -12.66
CA CYS A 52 3.08 6.44 -12.10
C CYS A 52 3.99 7.30 -11.20
N LEU A 53 4.81 6.68 -10.38
CA LEU A 53 5.76 7.37 -9.51
C LEU A 53 6.86 8.10 -10.31
N ASN A 54 7.35 7.50 -11.40
CA ASN A 54 8.30 8.15 -12.30
C ASN A 54 7.69 9.35 -13.02
N TYR A 55 6.42 9.26 -13.41
CA TYR A 55 5.71 10.43 -13.94
C TYR A 55 5.65 11.58 -12.93
N ILE A 56 5.38 11.27 -11.64
CA ILE A 56 5.38 12.26 -10.57
C ILE A 56 6.75 12.93 -10.46
N ARG A 57 7.84 12.15 -10.45
CA ARG A 57 9.22 12.67 -10.36
C ARG A 57 9.57 13.62 -11.49
N GLN A 58 9.13 13.31 -12.70
CA GLN A 58 9.48 14.08 -13.89
C GLN A 58 8.58 15.29 -14.11
N ASN A 59 7.31 15.22 -13.72
CA ASN A 59 6.31 16.18 -14.19
C ASN A 59 5.43 16.79 -13.09
N ALA A 60 5.48 16.27 -11.85
CA ALA A 60 4.46 16.59 -10.86
C ALA A 60 5.00 16.78 -9.43
N THR A 61 6.29 17.03 -9.26
CA THR A 61 6.92 17.24 -7.94
C THR A 61 6.43 18.50 -7.23
N HIS A 62 5.84 19.45 -7.95
CA HIS A 62 5.23 20.66 -7.42
C HIS A 62 3.90 20.41 -6.69
N PHE A 63 3.26 19.26 -6.90
CA PHE A 63 2.11 18.88 -6.08
C PHE A 63 2.58 18.38 -4.70
N PRO A 64 2.07 18.96 -3.60
CA PRO A 64 2.51 18.60 -2.25
C PRO A 64 2.11 17.17 -1.86
N TYR A 65 1.13 16.60 -2.53
CA TYR A 65 0.59 15.27 -2.28
C TYR A 65 0.35 14.51 -3.57
N PHE A 66 0.44 13.20 -3.50
CA PHE A 66 -0.14 12.31 -4.49
C PHE A 66 -0.97 11.21 -3.82
N ILE A 67 -1.93 10.70 -4.53
CA ILE A 67 -2.74 9.55 -4.14
C ILE A 67 -2.34 8.38 -5.04
N MET A 68 -2.04 7.24 -4.41
CA MET A 68 -1.99 5.97 -5.11
C MET A 68 -3.28 5.21 -4.78
N MET A 69 -3.94 4.71 -5.81
CA MET A 69 -5.24 4.06 -5.67
C MET A 69 -5.33 2.87 -6.61
N ASP A 70 -5.92 1.77 -6.15
CA ASP A 70 -6.35 0.68 -7.02
C ASP A 70 -7.57 1.12 -7.82
N PHE A 71 -7.58 0.79 -9.10
CA PHE A 71 -8.66 1.15 -10.00
C PHE A 71 -9.61 -0.05 -10.16
N ASP A 72 -10.28 -0.37 -9.06
CA ASP A 72 -11.20 -1.50 -8.93
C ASP A 72 -12.50 -1.09 -8.21
N ASP A 73 -13.36 -2.05 -7.93
CA ASP A 73 -14.68 -1.83 -7.32
C ASP A 73 -14.64 -1.50 -5.83
N VAL A 74 -13.52 -1.72 -5.14
CA VAL A 74 -13.37 -1.43 -3.70
C VAL A 74 -13.44 0.07 -3.43
N ASN A 75 -12.89 0.89 -4.33
CA ASN A 75 -12.73 2.33 -4.16
C ASN A 75 -13.67 3.17 -5.02
N CYS A 76 -14.79 2.62 -5.51
CA CYS A 76 -15.65 3.31 -6.47
C CYS A 76 -17.05 3.68 -5.95
N LYS A 77 -17.45 3.19 -4.77
CA LYS A 77 -18.81 3.40 -4.24
C LYS A 77 -18.82 4.23 -2.97
N ASN A 78 -19.89 5.02 -2.81
CA ASN A 78 -20.21 5.75 -1.57
C ASN A 78 -19.03 6.49 -0.93
N ILE A 79 -18.31 7.28 -1.73
CA ILE A 79 -17.11 8.01 -1.28
C ILE A 79 -17.51 9.10 -0.29
N ASN A 80 -16.92 9.07 0.91
CA ASN A 80 -16.93 10.17 1.86
C ASN A 80 -15.58 10.89 1.84
N VAL A 81 -15.50 12.05 1.21
CA VAL A 81 -14.24 12.81 1.07
C VAL A 81 -13.85 13.61 2.32
N GLU A 82 -14.73 13.75 3.31
CA GLU A 82 -14.46 14.58 4.50
C GLU A 82 -13.27 14.09 5.36
N PRO A 83 -13.09 12.76 5.57
CA PRO A 83 -11.87 12.28 6.22
C PRO A 83 -10.60 12.67 5.50
N LEU A 84 -10.60 12.63 4.16
CA LEU A 84 -9.45 13.04 3.35
C LEU A 84 -9.16 14.54 3.52
N LYS A 85 -10.18 15.40 3.45
CA LYS A 85 -10.03 16.86 3.64
C LYS A 85 -9.44 17.17 5.02
N ARG A 86 -9.97 16.57 6.09
CA ARG A 86 -9.43 16.74 7.46
C ARG A 86 -7.98 16.27 7.56
N SER A 87 -7.64 15.17 6.90
CA SER A 87 -6.29 14.62 6.92
C SER A 87 -5.26 15.54 6.26
N LEU A 88 -5.62 16.29 5.23
CA LEU A 88 -4.73 17.25 4.57
C LEU A 88 -4.30 18.41 5.50
N LEU A 89 -5.09 18.74 6.52
CA LEU A 89 -4.77 19.77 7.51
C LEU A 89 -3.80 19.28 8.59
N ARG A 90 -3.58 17.97 8.71
CA ARG A 90 -2.72 17.37 9.74
C ARG A 90 -1.26 17.36 9.30
N LYS A 91 -0.35 17.31 10.30
CA LYS A 91 1.11 17.27 10.08
C LYS A 91 1.76 16.02 10.67
N ASP A 92 0.99 15.09 11.21
CA ASP A 92 1.46 13.93 11.96
C ASP A 92 1.57 12.64 11.15
N TRP A 93 1.46 12.73 9.83
CA TRP A 93 1.65 11.63 8.88
C TRP A 93 2.42 12.09 7.64
N ASP A 94 3.03 11.15 6.94
CA ASP A 94 3.67 11.35 5.64
C ASP A 94 3.11 10.40 4.56
N GLY A 95 2.69 9.19 4.95
CA GLY A 95 1.83 8.29 4.18
C GLY A 95 0.63 7.90 5.03
N LEU A 96 -0.58 7.99 4.48
CA LEU A 96 -1.83 7.75 5.19
C LEU A 96 -2.76 6.89 4.36
N SER A 97 -3.16 5.75 4.91
CA SER A 97 -4.29 4.94 4.43
C SER A 97 -5.50 5.09 5.33
N PHE A 98 -6.65 4.60 4.88
CA PHE A 98 -7.91 4.73 5.59
C PHE A 98 -8.51 3.36 5.88
N ASN A 99 -9.32 3.27 6.93
CA ASN A 99 -10.11 2.10 7.21
C ASN A 99 -11.23 1.93 6.17
N THR A 100 -11.77 0.73 6.05
CA THR A 100 -12.89 0.37 5.17
C THR A 100 -14.00 -0.27 5.99
N SER A 101 -15.22 -0.27 5.45
CA SER A 101 -16.38 -0.94 6.05
C SER A 101 -16.67 -2.25 5.31
N PRO A 102 -17.04 -3.33 6.02
CA PRO A 102 -17.24 -3.46 7.46
C PRO A 102 -15.96 -3.70 8.27
N TYR A 103 -14.81 -3.91 7.63
CA TYR A 103 -13.52 -4.16 8.27
C TYR A 103 -12.36 -3.75 7.37
N TYR A 104 -11.18 -3.58 7.97
CA TYR A 104 -9.93 -3.37 7.25
C TYR A 104 -9.62 -4.61 6.39
N TYR A 105 -9.53 -4.45 5.05
CA TYR A 105 -9.51 -5.60 4.16
C TYR A 105 -8.10 -5.99 3.68
N ASP A 106 -7.20 -5.04 3.45
CA ASP A 106 -5.87 -5.31 2.86
C ASP A 106 -4.87 -5.78 3.92
N ILE A 107 -5.13 -6.97 4.45
CA ILE A 107 -4.23 -7.61 5.43
C ILE A 107 -2.91 -8.02 4.77
N TRP A 108 -2.87 -8.20 3.45
CA TRP A 108 -1.64 -8.54 2.75
C TRP A 108 -0.63 -7.38 2.71
N GLY A 109 -1.07 -6.16 2.46
CA GLY A 109 -0.24 -4.95 2.44
C GLY A 109 0.16 -4.44 3.83
N LEU A 110 -0.47 -4.97 4.88
CA LEU A 110 -0.27 -4.51 6.24
C LEU A 110 1.05 -5.01 6.83
N SER A 111 1.80 -4.09 7.44
CA SER A 111 2.88 -4.37 8.39
C SER A 111 2.67 -3.52 9.62
N ILE A 112 2.42 -4.15 10.75
CA ILE A 112 2.25 -3.51 12.04
C ILE A 112 2.88 -4.38 13.12
N TRP A 113 3.58 -3.77 14.08
CA TRP A 113 4.16 -4.54 15.18
C TRP A 113 3.08 -5.26 16.01
N PRO A 114 3.24 -6.57 16.32
CA PRO A 114 4.39 -7.43 16.05
C PRO A 114 4.37 -8.15 14.68
N PHE A 115 3.40 -7.88 13.82
CA PHE A 115 3.21 -8.52 12.52
C PHE A 115 3.88 -7.69 11.41
N CYS A 116 5.21 -7.85 11.27
CA CYS A 116 5.99 -7.07 10.31
C CYS A 116 5.88 -7.58 8.87
N PHE A 117 5.47 -8.82 8.67
CA PHE A 117 5.31 -9.46 7.37
C PHE A 117 3.86 -9.81 7.08
N SER A 118 3.55 -10.01 5.81
CA SER A 118 2.25 -10.46 5.36
C SER A 118 1.93 -11.88 5.87
N TYR A 119 0.64 -12.17 6.04
CA TYR A 119 0.17 -13.46 6.56
C TYR A 119 0.59 -14.65 5.69
N ASN A 120 0.75 -14.46 4.37
CA ASN A 120 1.16 -15.52 3.45
C ASN A 120 2.60 -15.99 3.65
N HIS A 121 3.39 -15.24 4.42
CA HIS A 121 4.77 -15.61 4.77
C HIS A 121 4.87 -16.54 6.00
N PHE A 122 3.76 -16.90 6.60
CA PHE A 122 3.73 -17.81 7.75
C PHE A 122 3.30 -19.23 7.34
N GLN A 123 3.74 -20.25 8.05
CA GLN A 123 3.39 -21.65 7.75
C GLN A 123 1.88 -21.89 7.73
N ASN A 124 1.15 -21.30 8.69
CA ASN A 124 -0.30 -21.34 8.70
C ASN A 124 -0.88 -19.99 8.29
N SER A 125 -0.82 -19.70 7.02
CA SER A 125 -1.24 -18.41 6.45
C SER A 125 -2.71 -18.07 6.74
N TYR A 126 -3.61 -19.06 6.72
CA TYR A 126 -5.04 -18.84 7.00
C TYR A 126 -5.27 -18.39 8.44
N LYS A 127 -4.66 -19.09 9.42
CA LYS A 127 -4.73 -18.72 10.82
C LYS A 127 -4.17 -17.31 11.06
N TYR A 128 -3.05 -16.99 10.39
CA TYR A 128 -2.42 -15.67 10.52
C TYR A 128 -3.25 -14.55 9.93
N TYR A 129 -3.90 -14.77 8.81
CA TYR A 129 -4.84 -13.81 8.26
C TYR A 129 -5.88 -13.39 9.30
N SER A 130 -6.53 -14.35 9.95
CA SER A 130 -7.54 -14.08 10.99
C SER A 130 -6.95 -13.34 12.19
N ILE A 131 -5.82 -13.80 12.72
CA ILE A 131 -5.16 -13.18 13.87
C ILE A 131 -4.79 -11.72 13.58
N ILE A 132 -4.17 -11.43 12.42
CA ILE A 132 -3.75 -10.07 12.06
C ILE A 132 -4.97 -9.19 11.83
N LYS A 133 -6.01 -9.71 11.18
CA LYS A 133 -7.27 -9.00 10.96
C LYS A 133 -7.91 -8.60 12.29
N ASP A 134 -8.07 -9.54 13.21
CA ASP A 134 -8.69 -9.28 14.52
C ASP A 134 -7.86 -8.29 15.35
N TYR A 135 -6.53 -8.46 15.34
CA TYR A 135 -5.60 -7.52 15.97
C TYR A 135 -5.75 -6.11 15.39
N MET A 136 -5.84 -5.99 14.08
CA MET A 136 -5.98 -4.71 13.39
C MET A 136 -7.31 -4.03 13.77
N MET A 137 -8.41 -4.78 13.74
CA MET A 137 -9.73 -4.27 14.13
C MET A 137 -9.76 -3.80 15.58
N LEU A 138 -9.15 -4.57 16.50
CA LEU A 138 -9.01 -4.17 17.89
C LEU A 138 -8.20 -2.87 18.04
N LYS A 139 -7.05 -2.76 17.37
CA LYS A 139 -6.22 -1.55 17.40
C LYS A 139 -6.97 -0.32 16.91
N LEU A 140 -7.69 -0.43 15.80
CA LEU A 140 -8.50 0.68 15.28
C LEU A 140 -9.62 1.09 16.24
N LYS A 141 -10.28 0.12 16.87
CA LYS A 141 -11.35 0.36 17.86
C LYS A 141 -10.84 1.06 19.13
N MET A 142 -9.61 0.79 19.53
CA MET A 142 -8.99 1.39 20.73
C MET A 142 -8.48 2.81 20.55
N LEU A 143 -8.47 3.34 19.33
CA LEU A 143 -8.02 4.69 19.06
C LEU A 143 -9.01 5.72 19.64
N LYS A 144 -8.48 6.75 20.28
CA LYS A 144 -9.27 7.92 20.68
C LYS A 144 -9.66 8.73 19.43
N PRO A 145 -10.74 9.53 19.50
CA PRO A 145 -11.11 10.43 18.42
C PRO A 145 -9.92 11.28 17.95
N GLY A 146 -9.69 11.31 16.65
CA GLY A 146 -8.60 12.05 16.04
C GLY A 146 -7.22 11.37 16.08
N GLN A 147 -7.06 10.22 16.72
CA GLN A 147 -5.80 9.48 16.68
C GLN A 147 -5.62 8.71 15.37
N LEU A 148 -4.36 8.60 14.93
CA LEU A 148 -3.94 7.73 13.83
C LEU A 148 -3.17 6.53 14.39
N LEU A 149 -3.29 5.41 13.73
CA LEU A 149 -2.55 4.19 14.09
C LEU A 149 -1.21 4.16 13.35
N PRO A 150 -0.06 4.23 14.04
CA PRO A 150 1.24 4.09 13.39
C PRO A 150 1.45 2.65 12.91
N CYS A 151 2.00 2.52 11.72
CA CYS A 151 2.34 1.21 11.14
C CYS A 151 3.66 1.28 10.36
N ILE A 152 4.10 0.13 9.89
CA ILE A 152 5.28 0.00 9.03
C ILE A 152 4.89 0.15 7.57
N SER A 153 3.79 -0.49 7.18
CA SER A 153 3.19 -0.43 5.85
C SER A 153 1.69 -0.61 5.94
N SER A 154 0.95 0.12 5.13
CA SER A 154 -0.50 -0.06 4.91
C SER A 154 -0.92 0.62 3.62
N PHE A 155 -1.91 0.04 2.93
CA PHE A 155 -2.43 0.64 1.70
C PHE A 155 -3.96 0.68 1.68
N ASN A 156 -4.61 -0.46 1.83
CA ASN A 156 -6.07 -0.62 1.93
C ASN A 156 -6.84 -0.03 0.73
N GLY A 157 -6.30 -0.20 -0.49
CA GLY A 157 -6.89 0.23 -1.75
C GLY A 157 -6.63 1.68 -2.13
N LEU A 158 -6.42 2.57 -1.16
CA LEU A 158 -6.07 3.96 -1.37
C LEU A 158 -5.15 4.47 -0.26
N SER A 159 -4.09 5.16 -0.66
CA SER A 159 -3.25 5.92 0.27
C SER A 159 -2.84 7.24 -0.32
N ILE A 160 -2.76 8.28 0.54
CA ILE A 160 -2.22 9.59 0.22
C ILE A 160 -0.82 9.75 0.80
N TYR A 161 0.05 10.39 0.06
CA TYR A 161 1.46 10.56 0.39
C TYR A 161 1.91 12.00 0.24
N ARG A 162 2.78 12.48 1.15
CA ARG A 162 3.50 13.75 0.99
C ARG A 162 4.60 13.57 -0.05
N THR A 163 4.47 14.19 -1.21
CA THR A 163 5.35 14.00 -2.36
C THR A 163 6.85 14.00 -2.01
N PRO A 164 7.40 14.98 -1.28
CA PRO A 164 8.85 15.03 -1.04
C PRO A 164 9.40 13.83 -0.26
N LYS A 165 8.55 13.16 0.55
CA LYS A 165 8.96 12.04 1.39
C LYS A 165 9.13 10.72 0.61
N PHE A 166 8.59 10.64 -0.62
CA PHE A 166 8.51 9.39 -1.38
C PHE A 166 9.23 9.44 -2.73
N LEU A 167 9.86 10.54 -3.10
CA LEU A 167 10.54 10.65 -4.40
C LEU A 167 11.73 9.70 -4.55
N ASN A 168 12.42 9.36 -3.45
CA ASN A 168 13.60 8.47 -3.44
C ASN A 168 13.23 7.03 -3.04
N THR A 169 12.09 6.54 -3.49
CA THR A 169 11.59 5.20 -3.21
C THR A 169 11.16 4.52 -4.50
N TYR A 170 10.90 3.22 -4.45
CA TYR A 170 10.28 2.49 -5.55
C TYR A 170 9.42 1.34 -5.01
N TYR A 171 8.48 0.87 -5.80
CA TYR A 171 7.68 -0.31 -5.51
C TYR A 171 8.44 -1.56 -5.93
N ASP A 172 8.45 -2.57 -5.07
CA ASP A 172 9.08 -3.86 -5.36
C ASP A 172 8.16 -4.98 -4.88
N GLY A 173 7.68 -5.78 -5.82
CA GLY A 173 6.79 -6.91 -5.55
C GLY A 173 7.49 -8.16 -5.00
N LYS A 174 8.78 -8.08 -4.66
CA LYS A 174 9.57 -9.16 -4.07
C LYS A 174 9.69 -8.98 -2.56
N VAL A 175 9.97 -10.09 -1.87
CA VAL A 175 10.31 -10.02 -0.44
C VAL A 175 11.63 -9.29 -0.24
N ARG A 176 11.61 -8.22 0.55
CA ARG A 176 12.75 -7.34 0.81
C ARG A 176 13.08 -7.31 2.29
N THR A 177 13.58 -8.45 2.81
CA THR A 177 14.04 -8.55 4.22
C THR A 177 15.18 -7.61 4.56
N ASP A 178 15.99 -7.22 3.55
CA ASP A 178 17.09 -6.26 3.67
C ASP A 178 16.64 -4.84 4.06
N LEU A 179 15.37 -4.52 3.85
CA LEU A 179 14.81 -3.21 4.24
C LEU A 179 14.37 -3.17 5.70
N PHE A 180 14.24 -4.30 6.37
CA PHE A 180 13.86 -4.34 7.78
C PHE A 180 15.08 -4.29 8.69
N PRO A 181 15.02 -3.56 9.81
CA PRO A 181 16.04 -3.64 10.85
C PRO A 181 16.17 -5.08 11.37
N LYS A 182 17.40 -5.57 11.54
CA LYS A 182 17.66 -6.96 11.98
C LYS A 182 16.99 -7.29 13.31
N ASN A 183 16.98 -6.34 14.24
CA ASN A 183 16.31 -6.49 15.53
C ASN A 183 14.79 -6.66 15.40
N TYR A 184 14.15 -6.05 14.39
CA TYR A 184 12.73 -6.23 14.13
C TYR A 184 12.43 -7.64 13.63
N ILE A 185 13.26 -8.18 12.74
CA ILE A 185 13.12 -9.55 12.23
C ILE A 185 13.29 -10.55 13.40
N ALA A 186 14.32 -10.38 14.23
CA ALA A 186 14.56 -11.24 15.39
C ALA A 186 13.42 -11.18 16.42
N ALA A 187 12.99 -9.99 16.80
CA ALA A 187 11.90 -9.82 17.75
C ALA A 187 10.55 -10.32 17.18
N HIS A 188 10.31 -10.15 15.88
CA HIS A 188 9.15 -10.72 15.22
C HIS A 188 9.17 -12.26 15.28
N ALA A 189 10.29 -12.89 15.00
CA ALA A 189 10.44 -14.35 15.10
C ALA A 189 10.16 -14.87 16.52
N ILE A 190 10.66 -14.19 17.57
CA ILE A 190 10.42 -14.52 18.97
C ILE A 190 8.93 -14.35 19.31
N ALA A 191 8.33 -13.23 18.97
CA ALA A 191 6.92 -12.95 19.24
C ALA A 191 6.00 -13.99 18.57
N GLN A 192 6.35 -14.46 17.37
CA GLN A 192 5.57 -15.43 16.64
C GLN A 192 5.71 -16.86 17.22
N LYS A 193 6.87 -17.23 17.72
CA LYS A 193 7.05 -18.49 18.43
C LYS A 193 6.17 -18.58 19.69
N SER A 194 6.07 -17.51 20.46
CA SER A 194 5.22 -17.46 21.66
C SER A 194 3.73 -17.63 21.35
N ASN A 195 3.29 -17.29 20.14
CA ASN A 195 1.92 -17.48 19.68
C ASN A 195 1.68 -18.85 19.00
N GLY A 196 2.62 -19.78 19.08
CA GLY A 196 2.50 -21.11 18.48
C GLY A 196 2.57 -21.12 16.96
N VAL A 197 3.16 -20.11 16.35
CA VAL A 197 3.26 -19.99 14.90
C VAL A 197 4.71 -19.89 14.47
N VAL A 198 5.05 -20.68 13.46
CA VAL A 198 6.42 -20.77 12.97
C VAL A 198 6.64 -19.73 11.86
N TYR A 199 7.58 -18.87 12.09
CA TYR A 199 8.05 -17.90 11.09
C TYR A 199 8.77 -18.63 9.95
N LYS A 200 8.41 -18.32 8.70
CA LYS A 200 9.15 -18.83 7.53
C LYS A 200 10.50 -18.13 7.44
N ASP A 201 11.55 -18.91 7.26
CA ASP A 201 12.87 -18.38 6.96
C ASP A 201 12.92 -17.94 5.49
N TYR A 202 13.06 -16.65 5.28
CA TYR A 202 13.21 -16.06 3.95
C TYR A 202 14.65 -16.03 3.45
N GLY A 203 15.62 -16.45 4.24
CA GLY A 203 17.01 -16.53 3.82
C GLY A 203 17.24 -17.43 2.60
N HIS A 204 16.33 -18.38 2.40
CA HIS A 204 16.37 -19.31 1.26
C HIS A 204 15.50 -18.88 0.07
N VAL A 205 14.70 -17.83 0.20
CA VAL A 205 13.83 -17.38 -0.89
C VAL A 205 14.61 -16.55 -1.87
N LYS A 206 14.98 -17.15 -3.00
CA LYS A 206 15.68 -16.48 -4.10
C LYS A 206 14.70 -15.97 -5.16
N GLY A 207 14.86 -14.72 -5.54
CA GLY A 207 14.36 -14.17 -6.79
C GLY A 207 12.89 -13.77 -6.79
N ALA A 208 12.01 -14.64 -7.24
CA ALA A 208 10.67 -14.31 -7.69
C ALA A 208 9.56 -14.53 -6.66
N TYR A 209 9.87 -14.53 -5.38
CA TYR A 209 8.86 -14.68 -4.33
C TYR A 209 8.05 -13.38 -4.18
N GLU A 210 6.72 -13.49 -4.20
CA GLU A 210 5.84 -12.34 -4.16
C GLU A 210 5.64 -11.80 -2.74
N ASP A 211 5.72 -10.49 -2.60
CA ASP A 211 5.26 -9.73 -1.43
C ASP A 211 4.48 -8.49 -1.89
N CYS A 212 3.73 -7.88 -0.99
CA CYS A 212 3.05 -6.63 -1.28
C CYS A 212 4.07 -5.54 -1.60
N GLU A 213 3.96 -4.97 -2.78
CA GLU A 213 4.90 -3.96 -3.30
C GLU A 213 4.92 -2.67 -2.48
N HIS A 214 3.85 -2.37 -1.75
CA HIS A 214 3.81 -1.23 -0.83
C HIS A 214 4.76 -1.39 0.35
N ARG A 215 5.05 -2.61 0.78
CA ARG A 215 5.93 -2.87 1.92
C ARG A 215 7.34 -2.34 1.67
N ALA A 216 7.91 -2.67 0.52
CA ALA A 216 9.21 -2.16 0.10
C ALA A 216 9.20 -0.64 -0.04
N PHE A 217 8.20 -0.09 -0.69
CA PHE A 217 8.01 1.34 -0.90
C PHE A 217 7.96 2.12 0.41
N HIS A 218 7.16 1.69 1.38
CA HIS A 218 7.04 2.33 2.69
C HIS A 218 8.32 2.20 3.51
N GLN A 219 8.98 1.04 3.49
CA GLN A 219 10.22 0.84 4.21
C GLN A 219 11.35 1.73 3.67
N MET A 220 11.45 1.89 2.36
CA MET A 220 12.41 2.84 1.77
C MET A 220 12.12 4.27 2.19
N ALA A 221 10.85 4.71 2.18
CA ALA A 221 10.49 6.05 2.62
C ALA A 221 10.83 6.28 4.10
N ARG A 222 10.54 5.29 4.97
CA ARG A 222 10.91 5.33 6.38
C ARG A 222 12.42 5.45 6.57
N LYS A 223 13.21 4.66 5.83
CA LYS A 223 14.68 4.65 5.91
C LYS A 223 15.30 5.91 5.34
N ASN A 224 14.83 6.37 4.17
CA ASN A 224 15.49 7.43 3.41
C ASN A 224 15.06 8.84 3.83
N SER A 225 13.82 9.00 4.32
CA SER A 225 13.23 10.32 4.62
C SER A 225 12.59 10.43 5.99
N GLY A 226 12.66 9.36 6.82
CA GLY A 226 11.98 9.31 8.12
C GLY A 226 10.46 9.36 8.01
N ALA A 227 9.87 8.88 6.90
CA ALA A 227 8.45 8.96 6.64
C ALA A 227 7.64 8.22 7.71
N ARG A 228 6.57 8.85 8.20
CA ARG A 228 5.61 8.29 9.15
C ARG A 228 4.44 7.72 8.37
N ILE A 229 4.29 6.39 8.44
CA ILE A 229 3.19 5.67 7.81
C ILE A 229 2.10 5.45 8.86
N MET A 230 0.90 5.90 8.54
CA MET A 230 -0.23 5.92 9.47
C MET A 230 -1.49 5.33 8.83
N ILE A 231 -2.40 4.86 9.68
CA ILE A 231 -3.74 4.42 9.28
C ILE A 231 -4.75 5.30 10.00
N SER A 232 -5.68 5.89 9.25
CA SER A 232 -6.84 6.56 9.81
C SER A 232 -7.93 5.53 10.14
N PRO A 233 -8.57 5.61 11.33
CA PRO A 233 -9.75 4.78 11.63
C PRO A 233 -10.98 5.20 10.82
N GLU A 234 -10.92 6.36 10.17
CA GLU A 234 -12.04 6.89 9.39
C GLU A 234 -12.20 6.14 8.06
N ILE A 235 -13.42 6.07 7.57
CA ILE A 235 -13.81 5.32 6.37
C ILE A 235 -14.05 6.30 5.22
N LEU A 236 -13.34 6.10 4.11
CA LEU A 236 -13.58 6.82 2.86
C LEU A 236 -14.64 6.13 1.98
N PHE A 237 -14.65 4.81 1.94
CA PHE A 237 -15.52 4.01 1.08
C PHE A 237 -16.39 3.08 1.93
N LYS A 238 -17.70 3.04 1.64
CA LYS A 238 -18.68 2.21 2.35
C LYS A 238 -19.30 1.19 1.41
#